data_f97d096ce1ade42e73aea5538793cef9
#
_entry.id   f97d096ce1ade42e73aea5538793cef9
#
_cell.length_a   1.000
_cell.length_b   1.000
_cell.length_c   1.000
_cell.angle_alpha   90.00
_cell.angle_beta   90.00
_cell.angle_gamma   90.00
#
_symmetry.space_group_name_H-M   'P 1'
#
loop_
_entity.id
_entity.type
_entity.pdbx_description
1 polymer ?
#
loop_
_entity_poly.entity_id
_entity_poly.type
_entity_poly.pdbx_seq_one_letter_code
_entity_poly.pdbx_strand_id
1 'polypeptide(L)'
;MVRSFLRHWLTPIFMLLACTAPLAAQRTRASFVCSGQIVSRVDIRPLPPPFSGAAKKWRAMAHAVGLHHATTRPGVIEAFLSLAAGEPCTEFRRAESERVLRAQPFFSDASVRVERDSAGMVAVIVTTTDEIPVLVSGRFRGIAPESFSLGNENLGGTGLRIVGRVERGRAYQTAVGIGLEQDALFGRPYRLILDADRFQVGRRVNVELEHPFFTDLQRISWHAGAVTGDDYFRFERPARDPLALAMTNRSWEASALMRLFGTHTVALLGAAVSGRRFDPAPDGIVISDSGLVADSGTALRNRYDMFRVGRLGILGGVRRVTFRSVSGFDALIGSQDVMNGAMLGMYAGKGISRFGERDMLYSGALYLGASTQNALLATLALAEIRRDEERNEWNSGIGSARTAFYWGNAPGVVLIVDNEISVGWRSRLPVQLTFRDPTGGLSGYRASALAGAKRSVTRAELRQSRESMMRKADVGFAAFTEVGSLWKGDVPYGETATRASVGVSVLAAYPSRSKRLYRVDLAIPLTRSGQGPGRVEVRFSSADRTQGFWIEPTDVSRARTGVEPRRLFAWPTQ
;
A
#
# COMPACT_ATOMS: atom_id res chain seq x y z
N MET A 1 -8.52 -26.65 -22.23
CA MET A 1 -9.23 -25.68 -21.40
C MET A 1 -8.61 -24.27 -21.37
N VAL A 2 -7.32 -24.09 -21.59
CA VAL A 2 -6.66 -22.75 -21.57
C VAL A 2 -7.00 -21.88 -22.80
N ARG A 3 -7.26 -22.46 -23.97
CA ARG A 3 -7.59 -21.72 -25.20
C ARG A 3 -8.98 -21.06 -25.25
N SER A 4 -9.93 -21.53 -24.45
CA SER A 4 -11.29 -20.98 -24.42
C SER A 4 -11.40 -19.74 -23.50
N PHE A 5 -10.51 -19.62 -22.50
CA PHE A 5 -10.58 -18.56 -21.49
C PHE A 5 -10.03 -17.21 -22.00
N LEU A 6 -9.06 -17.24 -22.91
CA LEU A 6 -8.44 -16.04 -23.48
C LEU A 6 -9.32 -15.32 -24.53
N ARG A 7 -10.27 -16.02 -25.14
CA ARG A 7 -11.07 -15.46 -26.25
C ARG A 7 -12.19 -14.53 -25.84
N HIS A 8 -12.66 -14.60 -24.59
CA HIS A 8 -13.81 -13.80 -24.11
C HIS A 8 -13.42 -12.58 -23.25
N TRP A 9 -12.16 -12.43 -22.89
CA TRP A 9 -11.69 -11.33 -22.04
C TRP A 9 -10.80 -10.30 -22.74
N LEU A 10 -10.33 -10.60 -23.95
CA LEU A 10 -9.47 -9.68 -24.71
C LEU A 10 -10.24 -8.66 -25.57
N THR A 11 -11.51 -8.87 -25.83
CA THR A 11 -12.33 -7.97 -26.66
C THR A 11 -12.67 -6.62 -26.04
N PRO A 12 -12.90 -6.48 -24.73
CA PRO A 12 -13.17 -5.15 -24.14
C PRO A 12 -11.92 -4.30 -23.88
N ILE A 13 -10.74 -4.91 -23.80
CA ILE A 13 -9.49 -4.16 -23.47
C ILE A 13 -8.97 -3.38 -24.70
N PHE A 14 -9.20 -3.89 -25.92
CA PHE A 14 -8.73 -3.21 -27.13
C PHE A 14 -9.57 -1.97 -27.51
N MET A 15 -10.82 -1.87 -27.05
CA MET A 15 -11.69 -0.73 -27.35
C MET A 15 -11.41 0.52 -26.47
N LEU A 16 -10.74 0.37 -25.33
CA LEU A 16 -10.37 1.49 -24.46
C LEU A 16 -9.08 2.22 -24.88
N LEU A 17 -8.28 1.64 -25.76
CA LEU A 17 -7.03 2.26 -26.26
C LEU A 17 -7.24 3.26 -27.41
N ALA A 18 -8.43 3.31 -28.01
CA ALA A 18 -8.70 4.15 -29.19
C ALA A 18 -9.24 5.56 -28.89
N CYS A 19 -9.56 5.90 -27.64
CA CYS A 19 -10.11 7.20 -27.27
C CYS A 19 -9.15 8.12 -26.52
N THR A 20 -7.88 8.21 -26.91
CA THR A 20 -7.02 9.31 -26.45
C THR A 20 -7.03 10.43 -27.49
N ALA A 21 -8.15 11.12 -27.64
CA ALA A 21 -8.13 12.46 -28.22
C ALA A 21 -7.29 13.38 -27.33
N PRO A 22 -6.37 14.18 -27.88
CA PRO A 22 -5.64 15.16 -27.08
C PRO A 22 -6.62 16.24 -26.61
N LEU A 23 -7.06 16.16 -25.37
CA LEU A 23 -7.69 17.27 -24.69
C LEU A 23 -6.67 18.41 -24.61
N ALA A 24 -6.87 19.43 -25.41
CA ALA A 24 -6.12 20.67 -25.35
C ALA A 24 -6.23 21.24 -23.93
N ALA A 25 -5.16 21.10 -23.17
CA ALA A 25 -5.06 21.70 -21.84
C ALA A 25 -5.09 23.22 -22.01
N GLN A 26 -6.11 23.87 -21.49
CA GLN A 26 -6.11 25.31 -21.30
C GLN A 26 -4.90 25.67 -20.41
N ARG A 27 -3.86 26.17 -21.04
CA ARG A 27 -2.71 26.77 -20.37
C ARG A 27 -3.17 28.05 -19.69
N THR A 28 -3.51 27.99 -18.41
CA THR A 28 -3.48 29.20 -17.58
C THR A 28 -2.05 29.76 -17.66
N ARG A 29 -1.92 31.00 -18.08
CA ARG A 29 -0.65 31.71 -18.08
C ARG A 29 -0.14 31.84 -16.65
N ALA A 30 0.60 30.85 -16.18
CA ALA A 30 1.41 31.00 -14.98
C ALA A 30 2.54 32.00 -15.28
N SER A 31 2.78 32.91 -14.39
CA SER A 31 3.87 33.88 -14.49
C SER A 31 5.20 33.12 -14.65
N PHE A 32 5.90 33.37 -15.75
CA PHE A 32 7.14 32.69 -16.15
C PHE A 32 8.32 33.10 -15.24
N VAL A 33 8.29 32.73 -13.96
CA VAL A 33 9.35 33.07 -13.02
C VAL A 33 10.44 32.00 -12.98
N CYS A 34 10.17 30.75 -13.40
CA CYS A 34 11.09 29.60 -13.33
C CYS A 34 11.28 29.02 -14.74
N SER A 35 12.02 29.74 -15.60
CA SER A 35 12.21 29.40 -17.02
C SER A 35 13.69 29.26 -17.42
N GLY A 36 14.52 28.71 -16.52
CA GLY A 36 15.95 28.49 -16.74
C GLY A 36 16.88 29.39 -15.94
N GLN A 37 16.37 30.36 -15.18
CA GLN A 37 17.17 31.20 -14.30
C GLN A 37 17.87 30.37 -13.22
N ILE A 38 19.05 30.84 -12.78
CA ILE A 38 19.79 30.18 -11.71
C ILE A 38 19.11 30.46 -10.36
N VAL A 39 18.97 29.43 -9.56
CA VAL A 39 18.49 29.51 -8.18
C VAL A 39 19.57 30.18 -7.33
N SER A 40 19.28 31.32 -6.73
CA SER A 40 20.21 32.02 -5.84
C SER A 40 20.24 31.41 -4.44
N ARG A 41 19.04 31.05 -3.93
CA ARG A 41 18.91 30.44 -2.62
C ARG A 41 17.61 29.63 -2.53
N VAL A 42 17.62 28.68 -1.58
CA VAL A 42 16.41 27.93 -1.17
C VAL A 42 16.12 28.30 0.29
N ASP A 43 14.94 28.85 0.54
CA ASP A 43 14.45 29.28 1.86
C ASP A 43 13.37 28.28 2.32
N ILE A 44 13.70 27.49 3.34
CA ILE A 44 12.83 26.42 3.85
C ILE A 44 12.12 26.91 5.11
N ARG A 45 10.79 26.87 5.08
CA ARG A 45 9.90 27.34 6.15
C ARG A 45 9.01 26.20 6.64
N PRO A 46 9.49 25.36 7.53
CA PRO A 46 8.67 24.30 8.11
C PRO A 46 7.71 24.90 9.13
N LEU A 47 6.42 24.56 9.00
CA LEU A 47 5.37 24.99 9.91
C LEU A 47 4.86 23.77 10.71
N PRO A 48 4.65 23.94 12.03
CA PRO A 48 4.02 22.90 12.83
C PRO A 48 2.55 22.71 12.42
N PRO A 49 1.91 21.58 12.76
CA PRO A 49 0.48 21.42 12.59
C PRO A 49 -0.28 22.56 13.24
N PRO A 50 -1.37 23.07 12.64
CA PRO A 50 -2.12 24.20 13.15
C PRO A 50 -2.90 23.85 14.42
N PHE A 51 -2.21 23.71 15.55
CA PHE A 51 -2.84 23.56 16.86
C PHE A 51 -3.32 24.90 17.37
N SER A 52 -4.61 25.12 17.45
CA SER A 52 -5.18 26.28 18.13
C SER A 52 -5.33 26.04 19.64
N GLY A 53 -5.21 27.11 20.41
CA GLY A 53 -5.38 27.33 21.85
C GLY A 53 -5.90 26.28 22.84
N ALA A 54 -6.79 25.36 22.48
CA ALA A 54 -7.21 24.22 23.32
C ALA A 54 -6.07 23.23 23.61
N ALA A 55 -4.97 23.32 22.88
CA ALA A 55 -3.84 22.41 22.92
C ALA A 55 -2.91 22.58 24.13
N LYS A 56 -3.10 23.59 25.02
CA LYS A 56 -2.23 23.72 26.19
C LYS A 56 -2.35 22.52 27.13
N LYS A 57 -3.57 22.05 27.36
CA LYS A 57 -3.83 20.85 28.18
C LYS A 57 -3.40 19.55 27.47
N TRP A 58 -3.60 19.47 26.17
CA TRP A 58 -3.16 18.33 25.35
C TRP A 58 -1.63 18.28 25.19
N ARG A 59 -0.95 19.42 25.14
CA ARG A 59 0.52 19.48 25.16
C ARG A 59 1.10 18.88 26.42
N ALA A 60 0.55 19.21 27.60
CA ALA A 60 1.03 18.64 28.86
C ALA A 60 0.86 17.12 28.90
N MET A 61 -0.27 16.60 28.37
CA MET A 61 -0.54 15.18 28.33
C MET A 61 0.31 14.47 27.25
N ALA A 62 0.48 15.06 26.08
CA ALA A 62 1.37 14.55 25.04
C ALA A 62 2.85 14.59 25.46
N HIS A 63 3.25 15.61 26.24
CA HIS A 63 4.56 15.70 26.86
C HIS A 63 4.80 14.56 27.87
N ALA A 64 3.80 14.25 28.68
CA ALA A 64 3.88 13.19 29.67
C ALA A 64 3.97 11.78 29.05
N VAL A 65 3.51 11.61 27.80
CA VAL A 65 3.54 10.33 27.06
C VAL A 65 4.68 10.30 26.02
N GLY A 66 5.60 11.30 26.01
CA GLY A 66 6.71 11.36 25.05
C GLY A 66 6.33 11.67 23.62
N LEU A 67 5.10 12.06 23.35
CA LEU A 67 4.57 12.42 22.03
C LEU A 67 4.87 13.91 21.72
N HIS A 68 6.14 14.28 21.68
CA HIS A 68 6.54 15.60 21.25
C HIS A 68 6.32 15.76 19.75
N HIS A 69 5.61 16.83 19.35
CA HIS A 69 5.70 17.28 17.98
C HIS A 69 6.98 18.13 17.84
N ALA A 70 7.94 17.59 17.13
CA ALA A 70 9.06 18.35 16.61
C ALA A 70 8.77 18.70 15.15
N THR A 71 8.90 19.96 14.78
CA THR A 71 8.77 20.38 13.37
C THR A 71 9.82 19.68 12.51
N THR A 72 9.43 19.28 11.31
CA THR A 72 10.33 18.57 10.38
C THR A 72 11.59 19.39 10.12
N ARG A 73 12.74 18.77 10.26
CA ARG A 73 14.04 19.43 10.09
C ARG A 73 14.27 19.86 8.64
N PRO A 74 14.88 21.04 8.39
CA PRO A 74 15.14 21.51 7.03
C PRO A 74 15.89 20.50 6.16
N GLY A 75 16.90 19.80 6.68
CA GLY A 75 17.64 18.78 5.93
C GLY A 75 16.82 17.57 5.48
N VAL A 76 15.71 17.25 6.17
CA VAL A 76 14.75 16.24 5.70
C VAL A 76 13.98 16.76 4.50
N ILE A 77 13.58 18.04 4.53
CA ILE A 77 12.86 18.68 3.43
C ILE A 77 13.75 18.79 2.19
N GLU A 78 15.01 19.21 2.38
CA GLU A 78 16.02 19.32 1.32
C GLU A 78 16.25 18.00 0.58
N ALA A 79 16.21 16.86 1.29
CA ALA A 79 16.39 15.53 0.70
C ALA A 79 15.38 15.22 -0.41
N PHE A 80 14.19 15.84 -0.39
CA PHE A 80 13.10 15.62 -1.36
C PHE A 80 12.98 16.71 -2.41
N LEU A 81 13.84 17.75 -2.39
CA LEU A 81 13.82 18.81 -3.37
C LEU A 81 14.58 18.41 -4.66
N SER A 82 14.01 18.80 -5.79
CA SER A 82 14.65 18.70 -7.10
C SER A 82 15.28 20.04 -7.53
N LEU A 83 15.32 21.03 -6.64
CA LEU A 83 15.88 22.36 -6.83
C LEU A 83 16.93 22.62 -5.75
N ALA A 84 18.12 23.05 -6.18
CA ALA A 84 19.21 23.45 -5.27
C ALA A 84 19.79 24.81 -5.72
N ALA A 85 20.42 25.52 -4.79
CA ALA A 85 21.15 26.75 -5.13
C ALA A 85 22.24 26.46 -6.17
N GLY A 86 22.40 27.36 -7.15
CA GLY A 86 23.31 27.20 -8.28
C GLY A 86 22.76 26.37 -9.46
N GLU A 87 21.61 25.73 -9.33
CA GLU A 87 20.97 24.97 -10.40
C GLU A 87 19.94 25.80 -11.19
N PRO A 88 19.66 25.43 -12.47
CA PRO A 88 18.63 26.09 -13.25
C PRO A 88 17.23 25.77 -12.72
N CYS A 89 16.44 26.80 -12.47
CA CYS A 89 15.03 26.69 -12.14
C CYS A 89 14.21 26.36 -13.38
N THR A 90 13.46 25.27 -13.35
CA THR A 90 12.44 24.95 -14.35
C THR A 90 11.12 24.69 -13.67
N GLU A 91 10.01 25.02 -14.33
CA GLU A 91 8.68 24.78 -13.77
C GLU A 91 8.45 23.28 -13.47
N PHE A 92 9.04 22.42 -14.29
CA PHE A 92 9.00 20.98 -14.02
C PHE A 92 9.66 20.60 -12.70
N ARG A 93 10.88 21.11 -12.42
CA ARG A 93 11.57 20.83 -11.14
C ARG A 93 10.84 21.43 -9.95
N ARG A 94 10.23 22.62 -10.12
CA ARG A 94 9.43 23.26 -9.09
C ARG A 94 8.20 22.40 -8.74
N ALA A 95 7.43 22.03 -9.76
CA ALA A 95 6.22 21.23 -9.58
C ALA A 95 6.53 19.83 -9.02
N GLU A 96 7.60 19.19 -9.49
CA GLU A 96 8.05 17.90 -8.96
C GLU A 96 8.48 18.00 -7.49
N SER A 97 9.23 19.04 -7.10
CA SER A 97 9.60 19.26 -5.70
C SER A 97 8.37 19.42 -4.81
N GLU A 98 7.39 20.20 -5.26
CA GLU A 98 6.14 20.40 -4.53
C GLU A 98 5.35 19.09 -4.40
N ARG A 99 5.23 18.33 -5.50
CA ARG A 99 4.55 17.05 -5.53
C ARG A 99 5.22 16.02 -4.62
N VAL A 100 6.55 15.86 -4.72
CA VAL A 100 7.32 14.89 -3.91
C VAL A 100 7.23 15.22 -2.43
N LEU A 101 7.26 16.49 -2.05
CA LEU A 101 7.05 16.91 -0.66
C LEU A 101 5.63 16.60 -0.20
N ARG A 102 4.60 16.93 -1.00
CA ARG A 102 3.22 16.57 -0.66
C ARG A 102 3.00 15.07 -0.54
N ALA A 103 3.81 14.26 -1.23
CA ALA A 103 3.77 12.81 -1.15
C ALA A 103 4.28 12.24 0.19
N GLN A 104 5.02 13.00 0.97
CA GLN A 104 5.55 12.48 2.23
C GLN A 104 4.43 12.36 3.26
N PRO A 105 4.36 11.24 4.02
CA PRO A 105 3.26 10.97 4.95
C PRO A 105 3.24 11.91 6.17
N PHE A 106 4.35 12.57 6.46
CA PHE A 106 4.50 13.48 7.57
C PHE A 106 4.18 14.94 7.23
N PHE A 107 3.75 15.26 5.98
CA PHE A 107 3.26 16.58 5.60
C PHE A 107 1.77 16.57 5.29
N SER A 108 1.03 17.48 5.90
CA SER A 108 -0.37 17.75 5.54
C SER A 108 -0.47 18.60 4.28
N ASP A 109 0.50 19.50 4.07
CA ASP A 109 0.59 20.34 2.88
C ASP A 109 2.03 20.75 2.59
N ALA A 110 2.34 21.02 1.32
CA ALA A 110 3.61 21.57 0.88
C ALA A 110 3.41 22.47 -0.33
N SER A 111 4.12 23.58 -0.38
CA SER A 111 4.15 24.51 -1.51
C SER A 111 5.55 24.97 -1.83
N VAL A 112 5.87 25.07 -3.12
CA VAL A 112 7.14 25.58 -3.62
C VAL A 112 6.87 26.80 -4.50
N ARG A 113 7.19 27.98 -3.98
CA ARG A 113 7.06 29.27 -4.66
C ARG A 113 8.40 29.74 -5.14
N VAL A 114 8.39 30.55 -6.20
CA VAL A 114 9.60 31.11 -6.79
C VAL A 114 9.40 32.60 -6.93
N GLU A 115 10.35 33.37 -6.40
CA GLU A 115 10.38 34.81 -6.44
C GLU A 115 11.67 35.26 -7.15
N ARG A 116 11.63 36.40 -7.87
CA ARG A 116 12.84 36.99 -8.42
C ARG A 116 13.57 37.77 -7.34
N ASP A 117 14.87 37.57 -7.26
CA ASP A 117 15.71 38.44 -6.46
C ASP A 117 16.13 39.73 -7.26
N SER A 118 16.77 40.65 -6.57
CA SER A 118 17.21 41.93 -7.13
C SER A 118 18.26 41.80 -8.25
N ALA A 119 18.93 40.64 -8.34
CA ALA A 119 19.96 40.36 -9.35
C ALA A 119 19.38 39.63 -10.60
N GLY A 120 18.05 39.42 -10.65
CA GLY A 120 17.38 38.70 -11.76
C GLY A 120 17.48 37.16 -11.62
N MET A 121 18.14 36.65 -10.60
CA MET A 121 18.13 35.26 -10.22
C MET A 121 16.83 34.93 -9.45
N VAL A 122 16.60 33.67 -9.16
CA VAL A 122 15.39 33.25 -8.46
C VAL A 122 15.68 32.72 -7.06
N ALA A 123 14.88 33.15 -6.09
CA ALA A 123 14.82 32.56 -4.76
C ALA A 123 13.66 31.57 -4.69
N VAL A 124 13.94 30.37 -4.22
CA VAL A 124 12.94 29.31 -4.02
C VAL A 124 12.49 29.31 -2.57
N ILE A 125 11.19 29.49 -2.34
CA ILE A 125 10.57 29.47 -1.01
C ILE A 125 9.77 28.18 -0.87
N VAL A 126 10.22 27.31 0.02
CA VAL A 126 9.59 26.03 0.33
C VAL A 126 8.85 26.17 1.66
N THR A 127 7.54 26.02 1.64
CA THR A 127 6.73 26.02 2.86
C THR A 127 6.09 24.65 3.01
N THR A 128 6.33 24.01 4.12
CA THR A 128 5.70 22.73 4.49
C THR A 128 4.89 22.89 5.76
N THR A 129 3.77 22.20 5.85
CA THR A 129 2.98 22.11 7.07
C THR A 129 2.99 20.66 7.52
N ASP A 130 3.48 20.39 8.72
CA ASP A 130 3.56 19.05 9.25
C ASP A 130 2.17 18.45 9.49
N GLU A 131 2.08 17.14 9.36
CA GLU A 131 0.93 16.35 9.79
C GLU A 131 0.99 16.09 11.30
N ILE A 132 -0.14 15.73 11.91
CA ILE A 132 -0.14 15.25 13.29
C ILE A 132 0.66 13.95 13.34
N PRO A 133 1.71 13.86 14.16
CA PRO A 133 2.60 12.70 14.10
C PRO A 133 1.99 11.43 14.74
N VAL A 134 0.90 11.54 15.48
CA VAL A 134 0.32 10.41 16.22
C VAL A 134 -0.44 9.49 15.29
N LEU A 135 -0.02 8.22 15.25
CA LEU A 135 -0.68 7.14 14.55
C LEU A 135 -1.44 6.28 15.56
N VAL A 136 -2.72 6.12 15.36
CA VAL A 136 -3.55 5.22 16.20
C VAL A 136 -4.48 4.43 15.30
N SER A 137 -4.47 3.12 15.43
CA SER A 137 -5.50 2.30 14.82
C SER A 137 -5.92 1.16 15.75
N GLY A 138 -7.16 0.71 15.60
CA GLY A 138 -7.68 -0.36 16.43
C GLY A 138 -8.89 -1.03 15.80
N ARG A 139 -9.06 -2.30 16.13
CA ARG A 139 -10.24 -3.09 15.78
C ARG A 139 -10.82 -3.67 17.07
N PHE A 140 -12.12 -3.64 17.16
CA PHE A 140 -12.86 -4.11 18.32
C PHE A 140 -13.92 -5.14 17.90
N ARG A 141 -14.07 -6.18 18.69
CA ARG A 141 -15.19 -7.11 18.63
C ARG A 141 -16.13 -6.82 19.79
N GLY A 142 -17.18 -6.06 19.52
CA GLY A 142 -17.93 -5.42 20.59
C GLY A 142 -17.03 -4.45 21.35
N ILE A 143 -16.85 -4.65 22.65
CA ILE A 143 -15.96 -3.85 23.50
C ILE A 143 -14.54 -4.40 23.65
N ALA A 144 -14.29 -5.64 23.18
CA ALA A 144 -13.00 -6.30 23.32
C ALA A 144 -12.05 -5.89 22.18
N PRO A 145 -10.86 -5.33 22.47
CA PRO A 145 -9.87 -4.99 21.45
C PRO A 145 -9.28 -6.27 20.84
N GLU A 146 -9.32 -6.37 19.50
CA GLU A 146 -8.66 -7.45 18.74
C GLU A 146 -7.27 -7.04 18.27
N SER A 147 -7.12 -5.79 17.84
CA SER A 147 -5.81 -5.25 17.48
C SER A 147 -5.73 -3.77 17.85
N PHE A 148 -4.53 -3.35 18.20
CA PHE A 148 -4.23 -1.98 18.50
C PHE A 148 -2.84 -1.63 18.00
N SER A 149 -2.68 -0.49 17.36
CA SER A 149 -1.37 0.07 17.03
C SER A 149 -1.30 1.53 17.47
N LEU A 150 -0.12 1.89 17.96
CA LEU A 150 0.22 3.25 18.37
C LEU A 150 1.59 3.59 17.82
N GLY A 151 1.74 4.80 17.31
CA GLY A 151 3.00 5.22 16.74
C GLY A 151 3.15 6.73 16.60
N ASN A 152 4.31 7.09 16.08
CA ASN A 152 4.66 8.46 15.70
C ASN A 152 5.19 8.44 14.26
N GLU A 153 4.63 9.27 13.38
CA GLU A 153 4.97 9.36 11.95
C GLU A 153 6.29 10.10 11.69
N ASN A 154 6.71 10.97 12.61
CA ASN A 154 7.86 11.86 12.39
C ASN A 154 8.57 12.15 13.71
N LEU A 155 9.18 11.14 14.28
CA LEU A 155 9.84 11.24 15.58
C LEU A 155 10.99 12.25 15.54
N GLY A 156 10.90 13.28 16.38
CA GLY A 156 11.92 14.33 16.47
C GLY A 156 12.09 15.17 15.19
N GLY A 157 11.11 15.15 14.27
CA GLY A 157 11.18 15.89 13.01
C GLY A 157 12.20 15.33 12.01
N THR A 158 12.59 14.06 12.17
CA THR A 158 13.67 13.43 11.38
C THR A 158 13.18 12.62 10.19
N GLY A 159 11.86 12.53 9.95
CA GLY A 159 11.27 11.60 8.99
C GLY A 159 11.29 10.15 9.49
N LEU A 160 11.48 9.92 10.79
CA LEU A 160 11.46 8.59 11.40
C LEU A 160 10.06 8.27 11.91
N ARG A 161 9.45 7.25 11.33
CA ARG A 161 8.20 6.64 11.79
C ARG A 161 8.49 5.47 12.72
N ILE A 162 7.78 5.40 13.83
CA ILE A 162 7.81 4.27 14.77
C ILE A 162 6.37 3.84 15.04
N VAL A 163 6.09 2.54 14.95
CA VAL A 163 4.76 1.98 15.25
C VAL A 163 4.90 0.71 16.06
N GLY A 164 4.30 0.68 17.24
CA GLY A 164 4.07 -0.52 18.02
C GLY A 164 2.72 -1.14 17.67
N ARG A 165 2.66 -2.47 17.56
CA ARG A 165 1.47 -3.24 17.21
C ARG A 165 1.21 -4.33 18.24
N VAL A 166 -0.04 -4.50 18.63
CA VAL A 166 -0.48 -5.64 19.44
C VAL A 166 -1.73 -6.22 18.79
N GLU A 167 -1.71 -7.50 18.48
CA GLU A 167 -2.87 -8.23 18.02
C GLU A 167 -3.23 -9.29 19.06
N ARG A 168 -4.49 -9.27 19.51
CA ARG A 168 -5.07 -10.30 20.37
C ARG A 168 -6.04 -11.11 19.53
N GLY A 169 -5.81 -12.38 19.45
CA GLY A 169 -6.74 -13.31 18.85
C GLY A 169 -7.09 -14.41 19.82
N ARG A 170 -7.46 -15.57 19.31
CA ARG A 170 -7.34 -16.83 20.06
C ARG A 170 -5.88 -16.97 20.46
N ALA A 171 -5.60 -17.78 21.48
CA ALA A 171 -4.30 -17.87 22.17
C ALA A 171 -3.06 -17.81 21.25
N TYR A 172 -3.14 -18.37 20.04
CA TYR A 172 -2.06 -18.42 19.05
C TYR A 172 -1.96 -17.19 18.10
N GLN A 173 -2.87 -16.25 18.22
CA GLN A 173 -2.89 -15.04 17.36
C GLN A 173 -2.36 -13.79 18.05
N THR A 174 -1.99 -13.91 19.33
CA THR A 174 -1.38 -12.81 20.04
C THR A 174 -0.01 -12.52 19.42
N ALA A 175 0.11 -11.39 18.81
CA ALA A 175 1.35 -10.90 18.22
C ALA A 175 1.70 -9.53 18.81
N VAL A 176 2.98 -9.31 18.98
CA VAL A 176 3.55 -8.00 19.34
C VAL A 176 4.55 -7.65 18.26
N GLY A 177 4.47 -6.47 17.71
CA GLY A 177 5.36 -6.02 16.65
C GLY A 177 5.80 -4.59 16.82
N ILE A 178 6.95 -4.29 16.26
CA ILE A 178 7.48 -2.94 16.10
C ILE A 178 7.87 -2.72 14.65
N GLY A 179 7.49 -1.57 14.09
CA GLY A 179 7.92 -1.09 12.78
C GLY A 179 8.66 0.22 12.91
N LEU A 180 9.75 0.33 12.18
CA LEU A 180 10.54 1.54 12.02
C LEU A 180 10.64 1.83 10.53
N GLU A 181 10.43 3.09 10.14
CA GLU A 181 10.59 3.54 8.75
C GLU A 181 11.27 4.90 8.77
N GLN A 182 12.38 5.02 8.07
CA GLN A 182 13.14 6.27 7.93
C GLN A 182 13.15 6.67 6.47
N ASP A 183 12.46 7.77 6.11
CA ASP A 183 12.28 8.21 4.72
C ASP A 183 13.43 9.06 4.17
N ALA A 184 14.25 9.64 5.05
CA ALA A 184 15.36 10.53 4.67
C ALA A 184 16.67 10.09 5.34
N LEU A 185 17.10 8.85 5.06
CA LEU A 185 18.30 8.28 5.65
C LEU A 185 19.56 9.03 5.17
N PHE A 186 20.41 9.46 6.12
CA PHE A 186 21.63 10.24 5.85
C PHE A 186 21.40 11.56 5.08
N GLY A 187 20.21 12.19 5.22
CA GLY A 187 19.87 13.41 4.48
C GLY A 187 19.66 13.19 2.97
N ARG A 188 19.42 11.95 2.56
CA ARG A 188 19.09 11.55 1.19
C ARG A 188 17.73 10.86 1.16
N PRO A 189 17.01 10.84 0.03
CA PRO A 189 15.71 10.20 -0.07
C PRO A 189 15.87 8.66 -0.15
N TYR A 190 16.63 8.09 0.77
CA TYR A 190 16.73 6.64 0.97
C TYR A 190 15.78 6.24 2.08
N ARG A 191 15.01 5.20 1.84
CA ARG A 191 14.07 4.66 2.80
C ARG A 191 14.63 3.39 3.42
N LEU A 192 14.68 3.36 4.75
CA LEU A 192 14.98 2.17 5.54
C LEU A 192 13.71 1.71 6.24
N ILE A 193 13.35 0.44 6.08
CA ILE A 193 12.21 -0.19 6.76
C ILE A 193 12.74 -1.36 7.59
N LEU A 194 12.35 -1.37 8.86
CA LEU A 194 12.65 -2.46 9.80
C LEU A 194 11.35 -2.87 10.49
N ASP A 195 10.93 -4.11 10.30
CA ASP A 195 9.81 -4.68 11.01
C ASP A 195 10.25 -5.90 11.80
N ALA A 196 9.81 -5.99 13.05
CA ALA A 196 10.02 -7.14 13.89
C ALA A 196 8.70 -7.51 14.58
N ASP A 197 8.24 -8.73 14.34
CA ASP A 197 7.03 -9.28 14.91
C ASP A 197 7.35 -10.57 15.68
N ARG A 198 6.77 -10.71 16.85
CA ARG A 198 6.78 -11.93 17.67
C ARG A 198 5.37 -12.42 17.82
N PHE A 199 5.14 -13.62 17.35
CA PHE A 199 3.90 -14.36 17.50
C PHE A 199 4.02 -15.33 18.69
N GLN A 200 2.93 -15.89 19.13
CA GLN A 200 2.99 -16.94 20.12
C GLN A 200 3.76 -18.18 19.61
N VAL A 201 3.63 -18.47 18.32
CA VAL A 201 4.40 -19.51 17.62
C VAL A 201 5.25 -18.83 16.55
N GLY A 202 6.50 -18.48 16.92
CA GLY A 202 7.46 -17.95 15.97
C GLY A 202 7.69 -16.45 15.99
N ARG A 203 8.50 -15.99 15.05
CA ARG A 203 8.91 -14.61 14.89
C ARG A 203 9.20 -14.29 13.43
N ARG A 204 9.11 -13.01 13.08
CA ARG A 204 9.48 -12.50 11.74
C ARG A 204 10.27 -11.22 11.88
N VAL A 205 11.31 -11.08 11.08
CA VAL A 205 12.06 -9.84 10.92
C VAL A 205 12.14 -9.51 9.44
N ASN A 206 11.85 -8.27 9.10
CA ASN A 206 11.98 -7.70 7.75
C ASN A 206 12.91 -6.50 7.81
N VAL A 207 13.84 -6.43 6.87
CA VAL A 207 14.76 -5.30 6.66
C VAL A 207 14.73 -4.94 5.20
N GLU A 208 14.41 -3.68 4.88
CA GLU A 208 14.42 -3.18 3.51
C GLU A 208 15.16 -1.85 3.45
N LEU A 209 15.95 -1.67 2.42
CA LEU A 209 16.61 -0.41 2.11
C LEU A 209 16.38 -0.12 0.63
N GLU A 210 15.86 1.06 0.35
CA GLU A 210 15.45 1.39 -1.01
C GLU A 210 15.67 2.86 -1.38
N HIS A 211 15.78 3.10 -2.67
CA HIS A 211 15.77 4.40 -3.29
C HIS A 211 14.83 4.34 -4.50
N PRO A 212 13.51 4.46 -4.26
CA PRO A 212 12.54 4.38 -5.34
C PRO A 212 12.62 5.60 -6.26
N PHE A 213 12.05 5.53 -7.46
CA PHE A 213 11.91 6.69 -8.31
C PHE A 213 10.89 7.68 -7.72
N PHE A 214 11.36 8.70 -7.03
CA PHE A 214 10.51 9.79 -6.52
C PHE A 214 10.12 10.78 -7.60
N THR A 215 10.96 10.95 -8.63
CA THR A 215 10.78 11.93 -9.70
C THR A 215 11.31 11.41 -11.03
N ASP A 216 10.76 11.91 -12.15
CA ASP A 216 11.25 11.63 -13.51
C ASP A 216 12.65 12.19 -13.79
N LEU A 217 13.17 13.05 -12.92
CA LEU A 217 14.54 13.54 -13.01
C LEU A 217 15.58 12.52 -12.57
N GLN A 218 15.19 11.58 -11.73
CA GLN A 218 16.07 10.56 -11.18
C GLN A 218 16.49 9.56 -12.27
N ARG A 219 17.74 9.12 -12.23
CA ARG A 219 18.30 8.18 -13.22
C ARG A 219 18.28 6.74 -12.78
N ILE A 220 18.40 6.48 -11.49
CA ILE A 220 18.56 5.14 -10.92
C ILE A 220 17.64 4.99 -9.73
N SER A 221 16.99 3.85 -9.63
CA SER A 221 16.36 3.34 -8.40
C SER A 221 16.99 2.01 -8.01
N TRP A 222 16.95 1.68 -6.74
CA TRP A 222 17.43 0.40 -6.25
C TRP A 222 16.66 0.00 -4.98
N HIS A 223 16.64 -1.29 -4.74
CA HIS A 223 16.04 -1.90 -3.57
C HIS A 223 16.90 -3.07 -3.12
N ALA A 224 17.06 -3.23 -1.82
CA ALA A 224 17.63 -4.41 -1.19
C ALA A 224 16.80 -4.77 0.04
N GLY A 225 16.45 -6.03 0.19
CA GLY A 225 15.62 -6.47 1.29
C GLY A 225 15.92 -7.90 1.72
N ALA A 226 15.64 -8.19 2.99
CA ALA A 226 15.71 -9.52 3.56
C ALA A 226 14.60 -9.75 4.56
N VAL A 227 13.97 -10.91 4.48
CA VAL A 227 12.97 -11.39 5.43
C VAL A 227 13.43 -12.71 6.00
N THR A 228 13.37 -12.84 7.32
CA THR A 228 13.58 -14.11 8.01
C THR A 228 12.46 -14.33 9.01
N GLY A 229 11.92 -15.55 9.06
CA GLY A 229 10.88 -15.89 10.01
C GLY A 229 10.77 -17.38 10.19
N ASP A 230 10.60 -17.77 11.47
CA ASP A 230 10.03 -19.02 11.88
C ASP A 230 8.59 -18.66 12.27
N ASP A 231 7.66 -18.95 11.39
CA ASP A 231 6.30 -18.41 11.41
C ASP A 231 5.30 -19.56 11.18
N TYR A 232 4.05 -19.27 11.15
CA TYR A 232 3.03 -20.24 10.79
C TYR A 232 2.02 -19.61 9.83
N PHE A 233 1.51 -20.44 8.91
CA PHE A 233 0.36 -20.08 8.09
C PHE A 233 -0.90 -20.67 8.70
N ARG A 234 -1.89 -19.81 8.95
CA ARG A 234 -3.17 -20.22 9.48
C ARG A 234 -4.13 -20.57 8.35
N PHE A 235 -4.64 -21.80 8.37
CA PHE A 235 -5.71 -22.26 7.50
C PHE A 235 -7.04 -22.15 8.21
N GLU A 236 -7.96 -21.38 7.65
CA GLU A 236 -9.35 -21.36 8.08
C GLU A 236 -10.04 -22.65 7.59
N ARG A 237 -10.86 -23.23 8.44
CA ARG A 237 -11.68 -24.38 8.11
C ARG A 237 -13.07 -24.27 8.74
N PRO A 238 -14.15 -24.59 7.96
CA PRO A 238 -15.50 -24.49 8.45
C PRO A 238 -15.77 -25.40 9.65
N ALA A 239 -16.57 -24.91 10.61
CA ALA A 239 -17.05 -25.66 11.78
C ALA A 239 -15.99 -26.29 12.68
N ARG A 240 -14.73 -25.93 12.53
CA ARG A 240 -13.63 -26.47 13.35
C ARG A 240 -12.63 -25.37 13.72
N ASP A 241 -11.78 -25.64 14.68
CA ASP A 241 -10.67 -24.76 15.00
C ASP A 241 -9.70 -24.67 13.80
N PRO A 242 -9.16 -23.48 13.49
CA PRO A 242 -8.23 -23.30 12.39
C PRO A 242 -6.96 -24.14 12.63
N LEU A 243 -6.33 -24.55 11.54
CA LEU A 243 -5.03 -25.20 11.56
C LEU A 243 -3.92 -24.18 11.38
N ALA A 244 -2.78 -24.46 11.94
CA ALA A 244 -1.55 -23.74 11.65
C ALA A 244 -0.53 -24.72 11.05
N LEU A 245 0.13 -24.28 9.98
CA LEU A 245 1.29 -24.95 9.41
C LEU A 245 2.51 -24.13 9.79
N ALA A 246 3.37 -24.71 10.64
CA ALA A 246 4.64 -24.08 10.99
C ALA A 246 5.57 -24.10 9.77
N MET A 247 6.33 -23.02 9.58
CA MET A 247 7.23 -22.90 8.43
C MET A 247 8.40 -21.97 8.74
N THR A 248 9.56 -22.30 8.24
CA THR A 248 10.70 -21.38 8.15
C THR A 248 10.73 -20.75 6.77
N ASN A 249 10.70 -19.43 6.70
CA ASN A 249 10.78 -18.67 5.46
C ASN A 249 11.94 -17.67 5.54
N ARG A 250 12.89 -17.80 4.64
CA ARG A 250 14.02 -16.86 4.49
C ARG A 250 14.09 -16.40 3.05
N SER A 251 14.06 -15.11 2.84
CA SER A 251 14.19 -14.53 1.50
C SER A 251 15.05 -13.28 1.55
N TRP A 252 15.72 -13.02 0.44
CA TRP A 252 16.45 -11.79 0.23
C TRP A 252 16.36 -11.41 -1.25
N GLU A 253 16.44 -10.14 -1.53
CA GLU A 253 16.48 -9.62 -2.88
C GLU A 253 17.33 -8.36 -2.95
N ALA A 254 17.94 -8.15 -4.11
CA ALA A 254 18.56 -6.87 -4.46
C ALA A 254 18.29 -6.60 -5.93
N SER A 255 17.93 -5.37 -6.24
CA SER A 255 17.56 -4.97 -7.59
C SER A 255 17.92 -3.51 -7.85
N ALA A 256 18.22 -3.21 -9.10
CA ALA A 256 18.48 -1.85 -9.56
C ALA A 256 17.87 -1.63 -10.94
N LEU A 257 17.34 -0.44 -11.14
CA LEU A 257 16.72 0.02 -12.37
C LEU A 257 17.36 1.33 -12.81
N MET A 258 17.58 1.44 -14.10
CA MET A 258 18.07 2.65 -14.74
C MET A 258 17.02 3.17 -15.73
N ARG A 259 16.82 4.48 -15.72
CA ARG A 259 16.07 5.18 -16.76
C ARG A 259 16.94 5.27 -18.01
N LEU A 260 16.46 4.70 -19.11
CA LEU A 260 17.17 4.71 -20.38
C LEU A 260 16.96 6.02 -21.12
N PHE A 261 15.72 6.44 -21.28
CA PHE A 261 15.36 7.66 -22.01
C PHE A 261 13.97 8.16 -21.61
N GLY A 262 13.67 9.37 -22.07
CA GLY A 262 12.34 10.00 -21.97
C GLY A 262 12.19 10.99 -20.83
N THR A 263 11.31 11.96 -21.03
CA THR A 263 10.85 12.94 -20.04
C THR A 263 9.35 12.85 -19.81
N HIS A 264 8.59 12.46 -20.84
CA HIS A 264 7.15 12.25 -20.77
C HIS A 264 6.77 10.76 -20.84
N THR A 265 7.57 9.98 -21.57
CA THR A 265 7.47 8.51 -21.59
C THR A 265 8.81 7.98 -21.17
N VAL A 266 8.85 7.38 -20.00
CA VAL A 266 10.07 6.87 -19.37
C VAL A 266 10.18 5.38 -19.63
N ALA A 267 11.29 4.95 -20.24
CA ALA A 267 11.65 3.54 -20.34
C ALA A 267 12.69 3.20 -19.28
N LEU A 268 12.50 2.06 -18.64
CA LEU A 268 13.30 1.59 -17.52
C LEU A 268 13.83 0.19 -17.83
N LEU A 269 15.08 -0.07 -17.48
CA LEU A 269 15.71 -1.39 -17.57
C LEU A 269 16.60 -1.62 -16.36
N GLY A 270 16.65 -2.86 -15.88
CA GLY A 270 17.43 -3.20 -14.73
C GLY A 270 17.63 -4.69 -14.54
N ALA A 271 18.27 -5.02 -13.44
CA ALA A 271 18.54 -6.39 -13.05
C ALA A 271 18.20 -6.61 -11.57
N ALA A 272 17.94 -7.87 -11.24
CA ALA A 272 17.69 -8.29 -9.87
C ALA A 272 18.32 -9.64 -9.58
N VAL A 273 18.72 -9.80 -8.35
CA VAL A 273 19.12 -11.09 -7.77
C VAL A 273 18.24 -11.35 -6.56
N SER A 274 17.80 -12.58 -6.40
CA SER A 274 16.98 -12.96 -5.25
C SER A 274 17.26 -14.39 -4.81
N GLY A 275 17.01 -14.67 -3.54
CA GLY A 275 17.10 -16.01 -3.01
C GLY A 275 15.96 -16.27 -2.03
N ARG A 276 15.47 -17.50 -2.02
CA ARG A 276 14.45 -17.94 -1.08
C ARG A 276 14.68 -19.36 -0.63
N ARG A 277 14.47 -19.59 0.66
CA ARG A 277 14.35 -20.91 1.27
C ARG A 277 13.02 -20.96 2.01
N PHE A 278 12.25 -21.98 1.73
CA PHE A 278 10.99 -22.29 2.39
C PHE A 278 11.04 -23.72 2.91
N ASP A 279 10.72 -23.91 4.18
CA ASP A 279 10.83 -25.19 4.88
C ASP A 279 9.59 -25.37 5.77
N PRO A 280 8.53 -26.02 5.27
CA PRO A 280 7.30 -26.25 6.01
C PRO A 280 7.42 -27.47 6.91
N ALA A 281 6.68 -27.47 8.03
CA ALA A 281 6.45 -28.69 8.80
C ALA A 281 5.65 -29.71 7.98
N PRO A 282 5.87 -31.01 8.17
CA PRO A 282 5.17 -32.06 7.42
C PRO A 282 3.67 -32.13 7.74
N ASP A 283 3.28 -31.78 8.95
CA ASP A 283 1.90 -31.87 9.45
C ASP A 283 1.42 -30.52 10.01
N GLY A 284 0.11 -30.30 9.94
CA GLY A 284 -0.54 -29.18 10.59
C GLY A 284 -0.68 -29.38 12.09
N ILE A 285 -0.81 -28.27 12.81
CA ILE A 285 -1.10 -28.25 14.25
C ILE A 285 -2.41 -27.50 14.52
N VAL A 286 -3.19 -28.01 15.46
CA VAL A 286 -4.32 -27.27 16.06
C VAL A 286 -3.79 -26.54 17.27
N ILE A 287 -4.03 -25.25 17.33
CA ILE A 287 -3.66 -24.44 18.48
C ILE A 287 -4.92 -24.18 19.29
N SER A 288 -5.05 -24.87 20.40
CA SER A 288 -6.16 -24.76 21.34
C SER A 288 -5.75 -24.02 22.60
N ASP A 289 -6.73 -23.69 23.45
CA ASP A 289 -6.46 -23.11 24.77
C ASP A 289 -5.66 -24.03 25.70
N SER A 290 -5.69 -25.33 25.40
CA SER A 290 -4.92 -26.36 26.14
C SER A 290 -3.51 -26.61 25.61
N GLY A 291 -3.11 -25.96 24.49
CA GLY A 291 -1.78 -26.09 23.90
C GLY A 291 -1.77 -26.49 22.42
N LEU A 292 -0.61 -26.94 21.95
CA LEU A 292 -0.39 -27.35 20.57
C LEU A 292 -0.72 -28.86 20.45
N VAL A 293 -1.66 -29.18 19.55
CA VAL A 293 -2.06 -30.56 19.28
C VAL A 293 -1.82 -30.88 17.80
N ALA A 294 -1.17 -32.01 17.50
CA ALA A 294 -0.99 -32.45 16.12
C ALA A 294 -2.36 -32.65 15.44
N ASP A 295 -2.48 -32.19 14.19
CA ASP A 295 -3.69 -32.46 13.41
C ASP A 295 -3.67 -33.91 12.92
N SER A 296 -4.73 -34.65 13.22
CA SER A 296 -4.92 -36.03 12.72
C SER A 296 -5.38 -36.09 11.26
N GLY A 297 -5.74 -34.93 10.67
CA GLY A 297 -6.22 -34.85 9.30
C GLY A 297 -5.09 -34.97 8.27
N THR A 298 -5.43 -35.40 7.06
CA THR A 298 -4.47 -35.61 5.97
C THR A 298 -4.36 -34.44 5.00
N ALA A 299 -5.18 -33.41 5.17
CA ALA A 299 -5.29 -32.33 4.17
C ALA A 299 -4.03 -31.45 4.03
N LEU A 300 -3.24 -31.34 5.10
CA LEU A 300 -1.96 -30.61 5.10
C LEU A 300 -0.74 -31.54 5.10
N ARG A 301 -0.94 -32.83 5.33
CA ARG A 301 0.16 -33.79 5.41
C ARG A 301 0.94 -33.85 4.11
N ASN A 302 2.23 -33.49 4.17
CA ASN A 302 3.13 -33.43 3.01
C ASN A 302 2.57 -32.67 1.81
N ARG A 303 1.69 -31.70 2.05
CA ARG A 303 1.08 -30.91 0.96
C ARG A 303 2.04 -29.88 0.39
N TYR A 304 2.94 -29.37 1.20
CA TYR A 304 3.89 -28.33 0.84
C TYR A 304 5.30 -28.86 0.96
N ASP A 305 6.07 -28.79 -0.12
CA ASP A 305 7.45 -29.25 -0.18
C ASP A 305 8.42 -28.15 0.21
N MET A 306 9.51 -28.56 0.87
CA MET A 306 10.66 -27.68 1.03
C MET A 306 11.24 -27.31 -0.33
N PHE A 307 11.62 -26.05 -0.47
CA PHE A 307 12.37 -25.62 -1.65
C PHE A 307 13.42 -24.57 -1.33
N ARG A 308 14.44 -24.52 -2.16
CA ARG A 308 15.44 -23.47 -2.19
C ARG A 308 15.65 -23.03 -3.63
N VAL A 309 15.73 -21.72 -3.84
CA VAL A 309 15.96 -21.14 -5.17
C VAL A 309 16.78 -19.87 -5.05
N GLY A 310 17.74 -19.69 -5.95
CA GLY A 310 18.42 -18.43 -6.18
C GLY A 310 18.22 -18.03 -7.63
N ARG A 311 17.77 -16.79 -7.89
CA ARG A 311 17.42 -16.31 -9.24
C ARG A 311 18.25 -15.09 -9.62
N LEU A 312 18.61 -15.05 -10.89
CA LEU A 312 19.08 -13.86 -11.59
C LEU A 312 17.99 -13.45 -12.58
N GLY A 313 17.64 -12.18 -12.61
CA GLY A 313 16.53 -11.71 -13.43
C GLY A 313 16.75 -10.34 -14.03
N ILE A 314 15.92 -10.03 -14.99
CA ILE A 314 15.85 -8.75 -15.69
C ILE A 314 14.53 -8.07 -15.33
N LEU A 315 14.62 -6.76 -15.08
CA LEU A 315 13.51 -5.86 -14.87
C LEU A 315 13.39 -4.92 -16.05
N GLY A 316 12.18 -4.68 -16.51
CA GLY A 316 11.91 -3.72 -17.57
C GLY A 316 10.56 -3.07 -17.39
N GLY A 317 10.40 -1.87 -17.93
CA GLY A 317 9.11 -1.21 -17.89
C GLY A 317 9.04 0.08 -18.66
N VAL A 318 7.79 0.48 -18.86
CA VAL A 318 7.46 1.75 -19.54
C VAL A 318 6.44 2.48 -18.67
N ARG A 319 6.63 3.78 -18.53
CA ARG A 319 5.74 4.65 -17.81
C ARG A 319 5.47 5.92 -18.60
N ARG A 320 4.19 6.24 -18.76
CA ARG A 320 3.71 7.51 -19.29
C ARG A 320 2.61 8.01 -18.35
N VAL A 321 2.98 8.88 -17.43
CA VAL A 321 2.06 9.41 -16.44
C VAL A 321 2.19 10.92 -16.31
N THR A 322 1.09 11.55 -15.92
CA THR A 322 1.01 12.93 -15.48
C THR A 322 0.24 12.99 -14.19
N PHE A 323 0.49 13.99 -13.38
CA PHE A 323 -0.22 14.18 -12.12
C PHE A 323 -1.21 15.34 -12.23
N ARG A 324 -2.36 15.15 -11.62
CA ARG A 324 -3.40 16.17 -11.47
C ARG A 324 -3.74 16.33 -10.01
N SER A 325 -3.72 17.56 -9.52
CA SER A 325 -4.19 17.87 -8.17
C SER A 325 -5.71 17.92 -8.17
N VAL A 326 -6.33 17.16 -7.28
CA VAL A 326 -7.77 17.04 -7.06
C VAL A 326 -8.06 17.11 -5.57
N SER A 327 -9.31 17.32 -5.19
CA SER A 327 -9.74 17.32 -3.79
C SER A 327 -10.92 16.37 -3.60
N GLY A 328 -11.01 15.75 -2.41
CA GLY A 328 -12.20 15.03 -1.97
C GLY A 328 -12.31 13.59 -2.41
N PHE A 329 -11.29 12.98 -2.98
CA PHE A 329 -11.34 11.56 -3.32
C PHE A 329 -10.98 10.70 -2.10
N ASP A 330 -9.71 10.59 -1.74
CA ASP A 330 -9.31 9.86 -0.53
C ASP A 330 -9.21 10.77 0.68
N ALA A 331 -8.52 11.92 0.53
CA ALA A 331 -8.62 12.99 1.50
C ALA A 331 -10.04 13.58 1.53
N LEU A 332 -10.49 14.02 2.69
CA LEU A 332 -11.85 14.49 2.85
C LEU A 332 -12.14 15.77 2.02
N ILE A 333 -11.29 16.77 2.20
CA ILE A 333 -11.31 18.06 1.46
C ILE A 333 -9.89 18.43 1.00
N GLY A 334 -8.88 17.77 1.56
CA GLY A 334 -7.48 18.00 1.24
C GLY A 334 -7.16 17.80 -0.24
N SER A 335 -6.15 18.52 -0.70
CA SER A 335 -5.63 18.33 -2.05
C SER A 335 -4.75 17.09 -2.13
N GLN A 336 -4.93 16.31 -3.19
CA GLN A 336 -4.12 15.15 -3.50
C GLN A 336 -3.76 15.11 -4.97
N ASP A 337 -2.58 14.55 -5.28
CA ASP A 337 -2.15 14.39 -6.67
C ASP A 337 -2.51 13.00 -7.16
N VAL A 338 -3.39 12.90 -8.15
CA VAL A 338 -3.78 11.63 -8.77
C VAL A 338 -3.00 11.41 -10.05
N MET A 339 -2.60 10.17 -10.27
CA MET A 339 -1.80 9.77 -11.41
C MET A 339 -2.68 9.42 -12.61
N ASN A 340 -2.48 10.12 -13.73
CA ASN A 340 -3.11 9.87 -15.02
C ASN A 340 -2.14 9.22 -15.98
N GLY A 341 -2.58 8.20 -16.70
CA GLY A 341 -1.78 7.52 -17.70
C GLY A 341 -1.59 6.04 -17.42
N ALA A 342 -0.50 5.48 -17.90
CA ALA A 342 -0.23 4.06 -17.83
C ALA A 342 1.20 3.78 -17.36
N MET A 343 1.36 2.71 -16.62
CA MET A 343 2.65 2.15 -16.22
C MET A 343 2.60 0.63 -16.34
N LEU A 344 3.61 0.05 -16.97
CA LEU A 344 3.82 -1.38 -17.08
C LEU A 344 5.22 -1.70 -16.58
N GLY A 345 5.32 -2.57 -15.60
CA GLY A 345 6.57 -3.15 -15.11
C GLY A 345 6.56 -4.65 -15.24
N MET A 346 7.68 -5.24 -15.62
CA MET A 346 7.84 -6.69 -15.80
C MET A 346 9.17 -7.14 -15.20
N TYR A 347 9.15 -8.35 -14.66
CA TYR A 347 10.32 -9.07 -14.21
C TYR A 347 10.32 -10.48 -14.80
N ALA A 348 11.49 -10.93 -15.25
CA ALA A 348 11.74 -12.32 -15.63
C ALA A 348 13.01 -12.79 -14.94
N GLY A 349 12.91 -13.82 -14.10
CA GLY A 349 14.03 -14.36 -13.33
C GLY A 349 14.22 -15.84 -13.58
N LYS A 350 15.48 -16.26 -13.77
CA LYS A 350 15.88 -17.65 -13.96
C LYS A 350 16.56 -18.20 -12.70
N GLY A 351 16.09 -19.34 -12.23
CA GLY A 351 16.69 -20.13 -11.17
C GLY A 351 18.03 -20.72 -11.60
N ILE A 352 19.03 -20.57 -10.74
CA ILE A 352 20.39 -21.03 -10.97
C ILE A 352 20.60 -22.33 -10.20
N SER A 353 20.88 -23.44 -10.90
CA SER A 353 21.01 -24.78 -10.33
C SER A 353 21.99 -24.90 -9.15
N ARG A 354 23.07 -24.09 -9.14
CA ARG A 354 24.02 -24.03 -8.02
C ARG A 354 23.39 -23.57 -6.71
N PHE A 355 22.31 -22.80 -6.77
CA PHE A 355 21.64 -22.19 -5.61
C PHE A 355 20.27 -22.81 -5.32
N GLY A 356 19.91 -23.90 -5.99
CA GLY A 356 18.67 -24.66 -5.78
C GLY A 356 17.96 -25.04 -7.05
N GLU A 357 16.64 -24.93 -7.06
CA GLU A 357 15.78 -25.36 -8.18
C GLU A 357 16.00 -24.56 -9.46
N ARG A 358 15.76 -25.21 -10.59
CA ARG A 358 15.74 -24.60 -11.92
C ARG A 358 14.31 -24.21 -12.25
N ASP A 359 14.08 -22.93 -12.31
CA ASP A 359 12.77 -22.40 -12.68
C ASP A 359 12.88 -21.11 -13.48
N MET A 360 11.76 -20.70 -14.07
CA MET A 360 11.54 -19.37 -14.61
C MET A 360 10.39 -18.73 -13.85
N LEU A 361 10.63 -17.55 -13.31
CA LEU A 361 9.63 -16.74 -12.64
C LEU A 361 9.34 -15.48 -13.44
N TYR A 362 8.07 -15.22 -13.66
CA TYR A 362 7.60 -14.01 -14.32
C TYR A 362 6.69 -13.24 -13.35
N SER A 363 6.92 -11.96 -13.23
CA SER A 363 5.98 -11.07 -12.52
C SER A 363 5.75 -9.78 -13.29
N GLY A 364 4.58 -9.19 -13.09
CA GLY A 364 4.17 -7.97 -13.77
C GLY A 364 3.34 -7.08 -12.89
N ALA A 365 3.44 -5.77 -13.15
CA ALA A 365 2.63 -4.72 -12.53
C ALA A 365 2.09 -3.81 -13.65
N LEU A 366 0.78 -3.61 -13.68
CA LEU A 366 0.11 -2.71 -14.61
C LEU A 366 -0.70 -1.68 -13.81
N TYR A 367 -0.46 -0.41 -14.08
CA TYR A 367 -1.30 0.68 -13.63
C TYR A 367 -1.93 1.38 -14.83
N LEU A 368 -3.22 1.71 -14.69
CA LEU A 368 -3.97 2.56 -15.62
C LEU A 368 -4.76 3.57 -14.80
N GLY A 369 -4.69 4.86 -15.16
CA GLY A 369 -5.42 5.91 -14.47
C GLY A 369 -5.89 7.00 -15.42
N ALA A 370 -7.11 7.48 -15.21
CA ALA A 370 -7.68 8.61 -15.91
C ALA A 370 -8.51 9.45 -14.94
N SER A 371 -8.29 10.76 -14.93
CA SER A 371 -9.04 11.66 -14.07
C SER A 371 -9.49 12.94 -14.78
N THR A 372 -10.62 13.45 -14.34
CA THR A 372 -11.09 14.82 -14.55
C THR A 372 -11.02 15.58 -13.22
N GLN A 373 -11.58 16.79 -13.16
CA GLN A 373 -11.71 17.50 -11.88
C GLN A 373 -12.64 16.78 -10.89
N ASN A 374 -13.65 16.07 -11.41
CA ASN A 374 -14.75 15.51 -10.63
C ASN A 374 -14.81 13.98 -10.67
N ALA A 375 -13.91 13.33 -11.39
CA ALA A 375 -13.92 11.88 -11.51
C ALA A 375 -12.50 11.31 -11.61
N LEU A 376 -12.31 10.11 -11.07
CA LEU A 376 -11.09 9.31 -11.20
C LEU A 376 -11.50 7.86 -11.46
N LEU A 377 -10.88 7.25 -12.47
CA LEU A 377 -10.86 5.80 -12.63
C LEU A 377 -9.40 5.35 -12.60
N ALA A 378 -9.06 4.45 -11.70
CA ALA A 378 -7.73 3.90 -11.61
C ALA A 378 -7.77 2.38 -11.40
N THR A 379 -6.85 1.66 -12.04
CA THR A 379 -6.68 0.21 -11.92
C THR A 379 -5.22 -0.11 -11.68
N LEU A 380 -4.96 -0.97 -10.70
CA LEU A 380 -3.65 -1.58 -10.45
C LEU A 380 -3.81 -3.09 -10.50
N ALA A 381 -3.04 -3.76 -11.35
CA ALA A 381 -3.01 -5.21 -11.44
C ALA A 381 -1.57 -5.73 -11.23
N LEU A 382 -1.44 -6.75 -10.43
CA LEU A 382 -0.18 -7.42 -10.09
C LEU A 382 -0.35 -8.92 -10.36
N ALA A 383 0.61 -9.52 -11.05
CA ALA A 383 0.59 -10.95 -11.34
C ALA A 383 1.98 -11.56 -11.20
N GLU A 384 2.02 -12.81 -10.78
CA GLU A 384 3.23 -13.64 -10.74
C GLU A 384 2.89 -15.05 -11.17
N ILE A 385 3.75 -15.69 -11.94
CA ILE A 385 3.62 -17.08 -12.33
C ILE A 385 5.01 -17.71 -12.47
N ARG A 386 5.12 -18.98 -12.09
CA ARG A 386 6.34 -19.77 -12.15
C ARG A 386 6.21 -20.91 -13.16
N ARG A 387 7.27 -21.15 -13.90
CA ARG A 387 7.47 -22.37 -14.70
C ARG A 387 8.57 -23.21 -14.07
N ASP A 388 8.24 -24.40 -13.66
CA ASP A 388 9.20 -25.42 -13.24
C ASP A 388 9.88 -25.99 -14.49
N GLU A 389 11.21 -25.83 -14.61
CA GLU A 389 11.95 -26.34 -15.79
C GLU A 389 12.16 -27.85 -15.75
N GLU A 390 12.20 -28.46 -14.56
CA GLU A 390 12.43 -29.91 -14.44
C GLU A 390 11.17 -30.70 -14.75
N ARG A 391 10.02 -30.23 -14.22
CA ARG A 391 8.72 -30.87 -14.45
C ARG A 391 8.02 -30.35 -15.71
N ASN A 392 8.55 -29.28 -16.31
CA ASN A 392 7.94 -28.55 -17.45
C ASN A 392 6.49 -28.11 -17.18
N GLU A 393 6.20 -27.68 -15.97
CA GLU A 393 4.87 -27.30 -15.54
C GLU A 393 4.78 -25.83 -15.09
N TRP A 394 3.61 -25.24 -15.31
CA TRP A 394 3.27 -23.94 -14.74
C TRP A 394 2.61 -24.12 -13.37
N ASN A 395 3.08 -23.36 -12.39
CA ASN A 395 2.53 -23.36 -11.03
C ASN A 395 2.76 -22.01 -10.34
N SER A 396 2.38 -21.91 -9.07
CA SER A 396 2.54 -20.72 -8.25
C SER A 396 2.00 -19.43 -8.90
N GLY A 397 0.86 -19.56 -9.59
CA GLY A 397 0.16 -18.41 -10.12
C GLY A 397 -0.49 -17.63 -8.97
N ILE A 398 -0.13 -16.35 -8.82
CA ILE A 398 -0.72 -15.45 -7.83
C ILE A 398 -0.99 -14.09 -8.48
N GLY A 399 -2.14 -13.50 -8.22
CA GLY A 399 -2.49 -12.22 -8.80
C GLY A 399 -3.52 -11.46 -7.99
N SER A 400 -3.47 -10.14 -8.14
CA SER A 400 -4.47 -9.22 -7.62
C SER A 400 -4.71 -8.09 -8.59
N ALA A 401 -5.94 -7.62 -8.65
CA ALA A 401 -6.30 -6.42 -9.38
C ALA A 401 -7.23 -5.56 -8.52
N ARG A 402 -6.99 -4.27 -8.49
CA ARG A 402 -7.85 -3.30 -7.83
C ARG A 402 -8.25 -2.22 -8.81
N THR A 403 -9.54 -1.93 -8.86
CA THR A 403 -10.11 -0.85 -9.67
C THR A 403 -10.91 0.05 -8.75
N ALA A 404 -10.67 1.35 -8.79
CA ALA A 404 -11.44 2.32 -8.04
C ALA A 404 -11.98 3.41 -8.97
N PHE A 405 -13.24 3.73 -8.79
CA PHE A 405 -13.94 4.81 -9.44
C PHE A 405 -14.42 5.82 -8.41
N TYR A 406 -14.09 7.08 -8.60
CA TYR A 406 -14.53 8.20 -7.79
C TYR A 406 -15.31 9.16 -8.67
N TRP A 407 -16.42 9.67 -8.15
CA TRP A 407 -17.21 10.67 -8.83
C TRP A 407 -17.84 11.65 -7.83
N GLY A 408 -17.62 12.94 -8.05
CA GLY A 408 -18.14 14.01 -7.21
C GLY A 408 -17.12 15.08 -6.87
N ASN A 409 -17.48 15.99 -5.99
CA ASN A 409 -16.67 17.11 -5.55
C ASN A 409 -16.67 17.23 -4.03
N ALA A 410 -15.55 17.68 -3.47
CA ALA A 410 -15.47 18.08 -2.07
C ALA A 410 -15.14 19.59 -1.95
N PRO A 411 -15.73 20.30 -0.97
CA PRO A 411 -16.79 19.79 -0.07
C PRO A 411 -18.08 19.47 -0.81
N GLY A 412 -18.78 18.41 -0.41
CA GLY A 412 -20.01 17.93 -1.05
C GLY A 412 -20.14 16.41 -1.00
N VAL A 413 -20.70 15.84 -2.05
CA VAL A 413 -20.95 14.40 -2.15
C VAL A 413 -19.98 13.75 -3.13
N VAL A 414 -19.40 12.63 -2.72
CA VAL A 414 -18.50 11.79 -3.54
C VAL A 414 -18.99 10.36 -3.49
N LEU A 415 -19.23 9.77 -4.66
CA LEU A 415 -19.43 8.35 -4.85
C LEU A 415 -18.08 7.68 -5.06
N ILE A 416 -17.83 6.60 -4.33
CA ILE A 416 -16.63 5.78 -4.46
C ILE A 416 -17.09 4.35 -4.72
N VAL A 417 -16.63 3.75 -5.81
CA VAL A 417 -16.84 2.33 -6.10
C VAL A 417 -15.48 1.70 -6.29
N ASP A 418 -15.15 0.73 -5.46
CA ASP A 418 -13.91 -0.03 -5.59
C ASP A 418 -14.20 -1.53 -5.70
N ASN A 419 -13.38 -2.22 -6.49
CA ASN A 419 -13.40 -3.65 -6.66
C ASN A 419 -11.99 -4.21 -6.50
N GLU A 420 -11.87 -5.27 -5.73
CA GLU A 420 -10.66 -6.08 -5.57
C GLU A 420 -10.91 -7.48 -6.07
N ILE A 421 -10.02 -8.00 -6.89
CA ILE A 421 -10.00 -9.38 -7.35
C ILE A 421 -8.63 -9.97 -7.01
N SER A 422 -8.63 -11.12 -6.34
CA SER A 422 -7.42 -11.89 -6.01
C SER A 422 -7.54 -13.33 -6.46
N VAL A 423 -6.43 -13.92 -6.89
CA VAL A 423 -6.36 -15.28 -7.40
C VAL A 423 -5.08 -15.95 -6.93
N GLY A 424 -5.20 -17.15 -6.36
CA GLY A 424 -4.11 -18.10 -6.14
C GLY A 424 -4.36 -19.38 -6.95
N TRP A 425 -3.35 -19.88 -7.64
CA TRP A 425 -3.46 -21.07 -8.47
C TRP A 425 -2.20 -21.94 -8.33
N ARG A 426 -2.37 -23.20 -7.97
CA ARG A 426 -1.29 -24.22 -7.79
C ARG A 426 -0.09 -23.64 -7.02
N SER A 427 -0.36 -22.93 -5.93
CA SER A 427 0.67 -22.26 -5.15
C SER A 427 1.53 -23.28 -4.38
N ARG A 428 2.84 -23.10 -4.45
CA ARG A 428 3.81 -23.85 -3.65
C ARG A 428 3.95 -23.32 -2.22
N LEU A 429 3.56 -22.07 -2.02
CA LEU A 429 3.43 -21.49 -0.68
C LEU A 429 2.00 -21.68 -0.18
N PRO A 430 1.81 -21.80 1.13
CA PRO A 430 0.48 -21.78 1.70
C PRO A 430 -0.27 -20.51 1.29
N VAL A 431 -1.47 -20.68 0.77
CA VAL A 431 -2.38 -19.60 0.40
C VAL A 431 -3.82 -19.96 0.68
N GLN A 432 -4.54 -19.06 1.26
CA GLN A 432 -5.99 -19.02 1.34
C GLN A 432 -6.43 -17.55 1.26
N LEU A 433 -7.33 -17.24 0.36
CA LEU A 433 -7.96 -15.93 0.28
C LEU A 433 -9.19 -15.93 1.17
N THR A 434 -9.29 -14.97 2.09
CA THR A 434 -10.30 -14.95 3.14
C THR A 434 -11.04 -13.62 3.20
N PHE A 435 -12.25 -13.60 3.75
CA PHE A 435 -12.92 -12.35 4.10
C PHE A 435 -12.30 -11.64 5.32
N ARG A 436 -11.37 -12.30 5.99
CA ARG A 436 -10.64 -11.75 7.14
C ARG A 436 -9.47 -10.86 6.79
N ASP A 437 -9.02 -10.90 5.53
CA ASP A 437 -7.87 -10.11 5.07
C ASP A 437 -8.02 -8.63 5.50
N PRO A 438 -7.05 -8.04 6.20
CA PRO A 438 -7.15 -6.67 6.69
C PRO A 438 -7.24 -5.62 5.58
N THR A 439 -6.74 -5.93 4.39
CA THR A 439 -6.65 -5.01 3.25
C THR A 439 -7.58 -5.35 2.08
N GLY A 440 -7.94 -6.62 1.90
CA GLY A 440 -8.80 -7.10 0.81
C GLY A 440 -10.04 -7.85 1.29
N GLY A 441 -10.32 -7.87 2.60
CA GLY A 441 -11.45 -8.59 3.18
C GLY A 441 -12.76 -7.82 3.16
N LEU A 442 -13.80 -8.47 3.71
CA LEU A 442 -15.15 -7.96 3.78
C LEU A 442 -15.49 -7.52 5.21
N SER A 443 -16.00 -6.32 5.40
CA SER A 443 -16.39 -5.80 6.71
C SER A 443 -17.54 -6.61 7.32
N GLY A 444 -17.50 -6.81 8.63
CA GLY A 444 -18.48 -7.67 9.34
C GLY A 444 -18.19 -9.17 9.27
N TYR A 445 -17.20 -9.62 8.48
CA TYR A 445 -16.85 -11.04 8.30
C TYR A 445 -15.43 -11.40 8.74
N ARG A 446 -14.81 -10.59 9.58
CA ARG A 446 -13.46 -10.82 10.09
C ARG A 446 -13.31 -12.07 10.96
N ALA A 447 -14.43 -12.57 11.52
CA ALA A 447 -14.48 -13.82 12.24
C ALA A 447 -14.86 -15.02 11.35
N SER A 448 -15.08 -14.82 10.06
CA SER A 448 -15.48 -15.87 9.12
C SER A 448 -14.35 -16.90 8.95
N ALA A 449 -14.70 -18.18 8.92
CA ALA A 449 -13.79 -19.28 8.59
C ALA A 449 -13.82 -19.64 7.09
N LEU A 450 -14.48 -18.83 6.27
CA LEU A 450 -14.57 -19.05 4.82
C LEU A 450 -13.26 -18.67 4.14
N ALA A 451 -12.81 -19.53 3.26
CA ALA A 451 -11.60 -19.34 2.47
C ALA A 451 -11.77 -19.88 1.05
N GLY A 452 -11.00 -19.38 0.11
CA GLY A 452 -11.01 -19.84 -1.28
C GLY A 452 -9.68 -19.58 -1.98
N ALA A 453 -9.56 -20.05 -3.21
CA ALA A 453 -8.43 -19.77 -4.09
C ALA A 453 -8.63 -18.49 -4.92
N LYS A 454 -9.87 -18.01 -5.01
CA LYS A 454 -10.19 -16.74 -5.67
C LYS A 454 -11.12 -15.94 -4.77
N ARG A 455 -10.95 -14.63 -4.80
CA ARG A 455 -11.78 -13.68 -4.06
C ARG A 455 -12.09 -12.49 -4.95
N SER A 456 -13.32 -11.99 -4.85
CA SER A 456 -13.68 -10.65 -5.35
C SER A 456 -14.43 -9.92 -4.25
N VAL A 457 -14.10 -8.66 -4.01
CA VAL A 457 -14.81 -7.79 -3.08
C VAL A 457 -15.10 -6.48 -3.79
N THR A 458 -16.38 -6.11 -3.86
CA THR A 458 -16.83 -4.83 -4.39
C THR A 458 -17.42 -4.01 -3.25
N ARG A 459 -17.00 -2.76 -3.15
CA ARG A 459 -17.53 -1.78 -2.21
C ARG A 459 -18.08 -0.58 -2.97
N ALA A 460 -19.25 -0.13 -2.60
CA ALA A 460 -19.81 1.16 -3.01
C ALA A 460 -20.04 2.02 -1.77
N GLU A 461 -19.50 3.24 -1.78
CA GLU A 461 -19.58 4.19 -0.68
C GLU A 461 -20.08 5.54 -1.20
N LEU A 462 -21.11 6.08 -0.55
CA LEU A 462 -21.54 7.45 -0.74
C LEU A 462 -21.04 8.28 0.45
N ARG A 463 -20.17 9.23 0.19
CA ARG A 463 -19.53 10.08 1.20
C ARG A 463 -20.02 11.51 1.06
N GLN A 464 -20.40 12.12 2.17
CA GLN A 464 -20.64 13.54 2.28
C GLN A 464 -19.57 14.19 3.15
N SER A 465 -18.91 15.23 2.65
CA SER A 465 -17.93 16.02 3.38
C SER A 465 -18.37 17.47 3.53
N ARG A 466 -17.99 18.07 4.66
CA ARG A 466 -18.25 19.48 4.97
C ARG A 466 -17.02 20.08 5.64
N GLU A 467 -16.73 21.33 5.33
CA GLU A 467 -15.80 22.12 6.12
C GLU A 467 -16.40 22.34 7.53
N SER A 468 -15.58 22.14 8.55
CA SER A 468 -16.01 22.40 9.93
C SER A 468 -16.32 23.87 10.13
N MET A 469 -17.37 24.18 10.92
CA MET A 469 -17.73 25.53 11.32
C MET A 469 -16.56 26.31 11.95
N MET A 470 -15.58 25.62 12.54
CA MET A 470 -14.40 26.24 13.15
C MET A 470 -13.17 26.30 12.23
N ARG A 471 -13.25 25.85 10.97
CA ARG A 471 -12.13 25.78 10.00
C ARG A 471 -10.86 25.06 10.49
N LYS A 472 -10.98 24.22 11.53
CA LYS A 472 -9.84 23.52 12.15
C LYS A 472 -9.75 22.06 11.75
N ALA A 473 -10.89 21.45 11.47
CA ALA A 473 -11.02 20.07 11.08
C ALA A 473 -12.07 19.96 9.98
N ASP A 474 -11.94 18.98 9.13
CA ASP A 474 -12.98 18.59 8.18
C ASP A 474 -13.72 17.38 8.73
N VAL A 475 -15.01 17.31 8.48
CA VAL A 475 -15.86 16.21 8.93
C VAL A 475 -16.64 15.64 7.77
N GLY A 476 -16.92 14.35 7.84
CA GLY A 476 -17.70 13.66 6.83
C GLY A 476 -18.46 12.48 7.39
N PHE A 477 -19.48 12.08 6.64
CA PHE A 477 -20.25 10.88 6.89
C PHE A 477 -20.27 10.04 5.62
N ALA A 478 -20.27 8.73 5.77
CA ALA A 478 -20.43 7.84 4.64
C ALA A 478 -21.40 6.71 4.97
N ALA A 479 -22.11 6.27 3.94
CA ALA A 479 -22.82 5.01 3.95
C ALA A 479 -22.20 4.10 2.88
N PHE A 480 -22.05 2.82 3.17
CA PHE A 480 -21.44 1.88 2.25
C PHE A 480 -22.14 0.53 2.23
N THR A 481 -21.99 -0.15 1.11
CA THR A 481 -22.36 -1.54 0.93
C THR A 481 -21.17 -2.30 0.35
N GLU A 482 -20.99 -3.54 0.77
CA GLU A 482 -19.94 -4.42 0.28
C GLU A 482 -20.52 -5.77 -0.10
N VAL A 483 -20.04 -6.34 -1.19
CA VAL A 483 -20.33 -7.71 -1.61
C VAL A 483 -19.02 -8.42 -1.89
N GLY A 484 -18.82 -9.56 -1.24
CA GLY A 484 -17.65 -10.40 -1.39
C GLY A 484 -18.02 -11.80 -1.85
N SER A 485 -17.28 -12.34 -2.80
CA SER A 485 -17.40 -13.71 -3.29
C SER A 485 -16.06 -14.44 -3.16
N LEU A 486 -16.13 -15.68 -2.69
CA LEU A 486 -15.04 -16.64 -2.66
C LEU A 486 -15.35 -17.80 -3.57
N TRP A 487 -14.34 -18.38 -4.20
CA TRP A 487 -14.44 -19.62 -4.97
C TRP A 487 -13.41 -20.61 -4.47
N LYS A 488 -13.86 -21.84 -4.21
CA LYS A 488 -13.09 -22.95 -3.62
C LYS A 488 -11.70 -23.10 -4.23
N GLY A 489 -11.61 -23.38 -5.53
CA GLY A 489 -10.36 -23.66 -6.23
C GLY A 489 -9.50 -24.77 -5.58
N ASP A 490 -8.18 -24.67 -5.75
CA ASP A 490 -7.21 -25.66 -5.23
C ASP A 490 -6.52 -25.13 -3.95
N VAL A 491 -7.29 -24.93 -2.89
CA VAL A 491 -6.76 -24.59 -1.56
C VAL A 491 -7.35 -25.54 -0.50
N PRO A 492 -6.62 -25.85 0.57
CA PRO A 492 -7.16 -26.64 1.66
C PRO A 492 -8.42 -25.97 2.25
N TYR A 493 -9.45 -26.74 2.51
CA TYR A 493 -10.71 -26.28 3.12
C TYR A 493 -11.40 -25.13 2.39
N GLY A 494 -11.13 -24.97 1.08
CA GLY A 494 -11.75 -23.92 0.27
C GLY A 494 -13.25 -24.14 0.11
N GLU A 495 -14.01 -23.05 0.12
CA GLU A 495 -15.46 -23.04 -0.11
C GLU A 495 -15.84 -21.97 -1.11
N THR A 496 -16.94 -22.20 -1.82
CA THR A 496 -17.56 -21.17 -2.66
C THR A 496 -18.69 -20.51 -1.88
N ALA A 497 -18.59 -19.22 -1.69
CA ALA A 497 -19.57 -18.46 -0.91
C ALA A 497 -19.63 -17.00 -1.33
N THR A 498 -20.82 -16.41 -1.29
CA THR A 498 -21.02 -14.97 -1.44
C THR A 498 -21.57 -14.39 -0.15
N ARG A 499 -21.08 -13.23 0.26
CA ARG A 499 -21.48 -12.52 1.47
C ARG A 499 -21.64 -11.03 1.15
N ALA A 500 -22.48 -10.37 1.93
CA ALA A 500 -22.69 -8.94 1.81
C ALA A 500 -22.77 -8.26 3.17
N SER A 501 -22.37 -7.02 3.24
CA SER A 501 -22.50 -6.15 4.40
C SER A 501 -22.93 -4.75 4.01
N VAL A 502 -23.50 -4.03 4.96
CA VAL A 502 -23.79 -2.60 4.88
C VAL A 502 -23.18 -1.91 6.08
N GLY A 503 -22.91 -0.63 5.96
CA GLY A 503 -22.37 0.11 7.08
C GLY A 503 -22.46 1.61 6.90
N VAL A 504 -22.08 2.28 8.00
CA VAL A 504 -21.97 3.73 8.05
C VAL A 504 -20.61 4.10 8.64
N SER A 505 -20.14 5.29 8.29
CA SER A 505 -18.85 5.80 8.76
C SER A 505 -18.95 7.24 9.19
N VAL A 506 -18.21 7.58 10.24
CA VAL A 506 -17.89 8.95 10.60
C VAL A 506 -16.42 9.18 10.22
N LEU A 507 -16.17 10.30 9.56
CA LEU A 507 -14.87 10.65 9.02
C LEU A 507 -14.46 12.03 9.54
N ALA A 508 -13.18 12.17 9.86
CA ALA A 508 -12.60 13.45 10.22
C ALA A 508 -11.18 13.57 9.66
N ALA A 509 -10.81 14.75 9.20
CA ALA A 509 -9.43 15.11 8.88
C ALA A 509 -9.02 16.28 9.78
N TYR A 510 -7.87 16.14 10.43
CA TYR A 510 -7.32 17.18 11.29
C TYR A 510 -5.79 17.21 11.15
N PRO A 511 -5.20 18.37 10.88
CA PRO A 511 -5.83 19.68 10.63
C PRO A 511 -6.77 19.68 9.42
N SER A 512 -7.56 20.76 9.26
CA SER A 512 -8.39 20.92 8.05
C SER A 512 -7.51 20.81 6.81
N ARG A 513 -8.02 20.11 5.77
CA ARG A 513 -7.31 19.75 4.53
C ARG A 513 -6.16 18.75 4.69
N SER A 514 -6.02 18.13 5.86
CA SER A 514 -5.13 16.99 6.01
C SER A 514 -5.54 15.85 5.09
N LYS A 515 -4.55 15.11 4.59
CA LYS A 515 -4.76 13.86 3.85
C LYS A 515 -5.07 12.70 4.77
N ARG A 516 -4.63 12.77 6.04
CA ARG A 516 -4.90 11.74 7.02
C ARG A 516 -6.36 11.76 7.43
N LEU A 517 -7.00 10.63 7.16
CA LEU A 517 -8.39 10.41 7.47
C LEU A 517 -8.53 9.57 8.74
N TYR A 518 -9.13 10.15 9.76
CA TYR A 518 -9.62 9.42 10.93
C TYR A 518 -11.01 8.89 10.61
N ARG A 519 -11.21 7.59 10.77
CA ARG A 519 -12.42 6.93 10.33
C ARG A 519 -12.91 5.95 11.40
N VAL A 520 -14.20 6.02 11.71
CA VAL A 520 -14.92 5.03 12.50
C VAL A 520 -15.98 4.40 11.61
N ASP A 521 -15.87 3.10 11.37
CA ASP A 521 -16.84 2.30 10.61
C ASP A 521 -17.68 1.45 11.56
N LEU A 522 -18.98 1.39 11.29
CA LEU A 522 -19.91 0.41 11.84
C LEU A 522 -20.41 -0.44 10.68
N ALA A 523 -20.05 -1.71 10.62
CA ALA A 523 -20.44 -2.64 9.58
C ALA A 523 -21.37 -3.74 10.11
N ILE A 524 -22.43 -4.01 9.38
CA ILE A 524 -23.45 -5.00 9.70
C ILE A 524 -23.48 -6.05 8.58
N PRO A 525 -23.18 -7.33 8.87
CA PRO A 525 -23.30 -8.40 7.91
C PRO A 525 -24.75 -8.71 7.59
N LEU A 526 -25.08 -8.85 6.30
CA LEU A 526 -26.44 -9.13 5.82
C LEU A 526 -26.72 -10.63 5.76
N THR A 527 -25.69 -11.46 5.59
CA THR A 527 -25.88 -12.91 5.43
C THR A 527 -25.49 -13.61 6.72
N ARG A 528 -26.43 -14.25 7.36
CA ARG A 528 -26.21 -15.17 8.49
C ARG A 528 -25.82 -16.53 7.91
N SER A 529 -24.59 -17.00 8.14
CA SER A 529 -24.23 -18.38 7.83
C SER A 529 -24.22 -19.21 9.11
N GLY A 530 -24.67 -20.47 9.03
CA GLY A 530 -24.66 -21.40 10.16
C GLY A 530 -23.25 -21.75 10.69
N GLN A 531 -22.19 -21.22 10.05
CA GLN A 531 -20.79 -21.48 10.38
C GLN A 531 -20.06 -20.20 10.79
N GLY A 532 -20.51 -19.60 11.87
CA GLY A 532 -19.98 -18.37 12.41
C GLY A 532 -20.72 -17.14 11.85
N PRO A 533 -21.62 -16.55 12.66
CA PRO A 533 -22.34 -15.38 12.23
C PRO A 533 -21.35 -14.25 11.95
N GLY A 534 -21.55 -13.56 10.83
CA GLY A 534 -21.04 -12.21 10.69
C GLY A 534 -21.51 -11.43 11.92
N ARG A 535 -20.63 -10.65 12.52
CA ARG A 535 -20.94 -9.83 13.70
C ARG A 535 -20.84 -8.38 13.35
N VAL A 536 -21.63 -7.57 14.01
CA VAL A 536 -21.45 -6.12 13.96
C VAL A 536 -20.00 -5.81 14.32
N GLU A 537 -19.32 -5.12 13.41
CA GLU A 537 -17.91 -4.77 13.54
C GLU A 537 -17.79 -3.25 13.68
N VAL A 538 -17.08 -2.83 14.73
CA VAL A 538 -16.65 -1.44 14.88
C VAL A 538 -15.15 -1.37 14.58
N ARG A 539 -14.78 -0.50 13.67
CA ARG A 539 -13.39 -0.29 13.28
C ARG A 539 -13.03 1.19 13.41
N PHE A 540 -11.92 1.45 14.06
CA PHE A 540 -11.28 2.76 14.07
C PHE A 540 -9.98 2.67 13.27
N SER A 541 -9.74 3.63 12.40
CA SER A 541 -8.48 3.73 11.66
C SER A 541 -8.07 5.18 11.48
N SER A 542 -6.77 5.44 11.60
CA SER A 542 -6.14 6.64 11.09
C SER A 542 -5.22 6.21 9.95
N ALA A 543 -5.58 6.50 8.74
CA ALA A 543 -4.77 6.12 7.59
C ALA A 543 -4.92 7.16 6.48
N ASP A 544 -3.85 7.35 5.75
CA ASP A 544 -3.94 7.88 4.41
C ASP A 544 -4.58 6.81 3.52
N ARG A 545 -5.77 7.07 3.00
CA ARG A 545 -6.50 6.10 2.17
C ARG A 545 -5.90 5.90 0.80
N THR A 546 -5.15 6.87 0.30
CA THR A 546 -4.44 6.74 -0.98
C THR A 546 -3.43 5.60 -0.94
N GLN A 547 -2.75 5.42 0.18
CA GLN A 547 -1.88 4.28 0.40
C GLN A 547 -2.68 2.96 0.44
N GLY A 548 -3.89 2.97 0.97
CA GLY A 548 -4.76 1.79 1.05
C GLY A 548 -5.11 1.18 -0.29
N PHE A 549 -5.34 2.00 -1.33
CA PHE A 549 -5.63 1.52 -2.68
C PHE A 549 -4.44 0.79 -3.32
N TRP A 550 -3.21 1.21 -3.00
CA TRP A 550 -1.98 0.65 -3.56
C TRP A 550 -1.43 -0.53 -2.78
N ILE A 551 -1.95 -0.81 -1.59
CA ILE A 551 -1.52 -1.95 -0.77
C ILE A 551 -2.16 -3.23 -1.33
N GLU A 552 -1.33 -4.19 -1.71
CA GLU A 552 -1.81 -5.51 -2.10
C GLU A 552 -2.46 -6.23 -0.91
N PRO A 553 -3.53 -7.01 -1.13
CA PRO A 553 -4.10 -7.85 -0.07
C PRO A 553 -3.06 -8.74 0.61
N THR A 554 -3.10 -8.81 1.93
CA THR A 554 -2.10 -9.52 2.73
C THR A 554 -2.05 -11.02 2.40
N ASP A 555 -3.22 -11.63 2.13
CA ASP A 555 -3.32 -13.04 1.74
C ASP A 555 -2.59 -13.31 0.42
N VAL A 556 -2.51 -12.32 -0.50
CA VAL A 556 -1.82 -12.42 -1.80
C VAL A 556 -0.34 -12.14 -1.65
N SER A 557 0.04 -11.03 -1.00
CA SER A 557 1.44 -10.59 -0.90
C SER A 557 2.32 -11.63 -0.19
N ARG A 558 1.79 -12.36 0.78
CA ARG A 558 2.49 -13.45 1.48
C ARG A 558 2.84 -14.64 0.58
N ALA A 559 2.08 -14.86 -0.48
CA ALA A 559 2.26 -15.98 -1.40
C ALA A 559 3.19 -15.66 -2.59
N ARG A 560 3.65 -14.41 -2.73
CA ARG A 560 4.61 -14.04 -3.78
C ARG A 560 6.00 -14.60 -3.47
N THR A 561 6.72 -14.97 -4.53
CA THR A 561 8.04 -15.58 -4.44
C THR A 561 9.13 -14.81 -5.17
N GLY A 562 8.78 -13.81 -5.94
CA GLY A 562 9.67 -13.05 -6.80
C GLY A 562 9.86 -11.59 -6.39
N VAL A 563 10.74 -10.93 -7.11
CA VAL A 563 10.92 -9.48 -7.06
C VAL A 563 9.66 -8.79 -7.55
N GLU A 564 9.17 -7.84 -6.79
CA GLU A 564 7.97 -7.09 -7.13
C GLU A 564 8.31 -5.86 -7.98
N PRO A 565 7.98 -5.85 -9.30
CA PRO A 565 8.31 -4.72 -10.18
C PRO A 565 7.71 -3.40 -9.71
N ARG A 566 6.58 -3.45 -9.00
CA ARG A 566 5.92 -2.27 -8.46
C ARG A 566 6.82 -1.47 -7.51
N ARG A 567 7.61 -2.12 -6.65
CA ARG A 567 8.46 -1.44 -5.68
C ARG A 567 9.48 -0.50 -6.32
N LEU A 568 10.01 -0.88 -7.47
CA LEU A 568 10.99 -0.06 -8.20
C LEU A 568 10.35 1.01 -9.06
N PHE A 569 9.14 0.75 -9.56
CA PHE A 569 8.36 1.66 -10.39
C PHE A 569 7.39 2.52 -9.57
N ALA A 570 7.22 2.23 -8.28
CA ALA A 570 6.31 2.96 -7.43
C ALA A 570 6.80 4.40 -7.26
N TRP A 571 5.98 5.29 -7.71
CA TRP A 571 6.06 6.68 -7.33
C TRP A 571 5.36 6.83 -5.98
N PRO A 572 5.78 7.79 -5.16
CA PRO A 572 4.96 8.16 -4.04
C PRO A 572 3.58 8.51 -4.60
N THR A 573 2.66 7.61 -4.45
CA THR A 573 1.25 7.84 -4.77
C THR A 573 0.64 8.52 -3.56
N GLN A 574 0.03 9.58 -3.80
CA GLN A 574 -0.76 10.29 -2.79
C GLN A 574 -2.18 9.88 -2.86
#